data_4c90e629cfa180aa5f4512efdcecfd02
#
_entry.id   4c90e629cfa180aa5f4512efdcecfd02
#
_cell.length_a   1.000
_cell.length_b   1.000
_cell.length_c   1.000
_cell.angle_alpha   90.00
_cell.angle_beta   90.00
_cell.angle_gamma   90.00
#
_symmetry.space_group_name_H-M   'P 1'
#
loop_
_entity.id
_entity.type
_entity.pdbx_description
1 polymer ?
#
loop_
_entity_poly.entity_id
_entity_poly.type
_entity_poly.pdbx_seq_one_letter_code
_entity_poly.pdbx_strand_id
1 'polypeptide(L)'
;DGRKVSLDPKLLDVADPDIQPMEGGKVQVCAEKIHEIWQEHAAEKATQLVFCDSSTTASGKWNIQSDLKRRLIDLGIPEDEIMFAAQEKDPQKKQALFEKVRKGEVRVLIGSTGTLGTGTNVQDRLFAIHDLDCPWKPAELEQRQGRVRRQGNMFDKAQDYRYVTVGTFDSYMFQTVERKARFISQIMSSGSPSREASDVDATVLSLADMKAIATGDPNIAKRMELENQLTQMKLLKRAHANQQRSIRFRIDMQLQPTVDNLERLHGEAVDDEPKFHIRQ
;
A
#
# COMPACT_ATOMS: atom_id res chain seq x y z
N ASP A 1 13.40 14.40 2.88
CA ASP A 1 14.10 14.67 1.61
C ASP A 1 14.34 13.43 0.75
N GLY A 2 14.54 12.23 1.34
CA GLY A 2 14.76 10.99 0.57
C GLY A 2 13.66 10.65 -0.45
N ARG A 3 12.39 10.94 -0.15
CA ARG A 3 11.27 10.76 -1.12
C ARG A 3 11.37 11.73 -2.30
N LYS A 4 11.81 12.95 -2.08
CA LYS A 4 11.98 13.92 -3.15
C LYS A 4 13.09 13.51 -4.10
N VAL A 5 14.24 13.09 -3.54
CA VAL A 5 15.39 12.61 -4.33
C VAL A 5 15.04 11.38 -5.14
N SER A 6 14.30 10.44 -4.57
CA SER A 6 13.89 9.24 -5.29
C SER A 6 12.87 9.52 -6.39
N LEU A 7 12.14 10.63 -6.31
CA LEU A 7 11.23 11.08 -7.34
C LEU A 7 11.98 11.85 -8.44
N ASP A 8 12.70 12.91 -8.06
CA ASP A 8 13.62 13.66 -8.90
C ASP A 8 14.55 14.53 -8.02
N PRO A 9 15.88 14.51 -8.23
CA PRO A 9 16.84 15.33 -7.47
C PRO A 9 16.54 16.82 -7.47
N LYS A 10 15.97 17.37 -8.55
CA LYS A 10 15.58 18.78 -8.65
C LYS A 10 14.59 19.23 -7.57
N LEU A 11 13.86 18.30 -6.96
CA LEU A 11 12.96 18.61 -5.84
C LEU A 11 13.66 18.95 -4.53
N LEU A 12 15.00 18.75 -4.44
CA LEU A 12 15.77 19.17 -3.27
C LEU A 12 15.93 20.69 -3.23
N ASP A 13 16.31 21.27 -4.37
CA ASP A 13 16.36 22.71 -4.56
C ASP A 13 15.83 23.10 -5.93
N VAL A 14 14.55 23.45 -5.94
CA VAL A 14 13.82 23.82 -7.17
C VAL A 14 14.34 25.11 -7.78
N ALA A 15 14.96 25.97 -6.96
CA ALA A 15 15.45 27.27 -7.39
C ALA A 15 16.89 27.19 -7.96
N ASP A 16 17.62 26.12 -7.68
CA ASP A 16 18.98 25.94 -8.19
C ASP A 16 18.98 25.63 -9.71
N PRO A 17 19.55 26.51 -10.55
CA PRO A 17 19.60 26.29 -12.00
C PRO A 17 20.53 25.17 -12.41
N ASP A 18 21.52 24.80 -11.58
CA ASP A 18 22.50 23.76 -11.88
C ASP A 18 21.92 22.36 -11.68
N ILE A 19 20.85 22.24 -10.88
CA ILE A 19 20.13 20.97 -10.70
C ILE A 19 19.04 20.86 -11.77
N GLN A 20 19.29 20.06 -12.78
CA GLN A 20 18.33 19.77 -13.85
C GLN A 20 17.44 18.57 -13.48
N PRO A 21 16.21 18.45 -14.08
CA PRO A 21 15.39 17.25 -13.96
C PRO A 21 16.16 16.03 -14.46
N MET A 22 15.98 14.91 -13.75
CA MET A 22 16.71 13.66 -14.06
C MET A 22 16.33 13.13 -15.44
N GLU A 23 17.30 12.98 -16.33
CA GLU A 23 17.16 12.25 -17.59
C GLU A 23 17.20 10.74 -17.34
N GLY A 24 16.38 9.97 -18.06
CA GLY A 24 16.27 8.52 -17.83
C GLY A 24 15.65 8.14 -16.47
N GLY A 25 15.20 9.13 -15.68
CA GLY A 25 14.53 8.90 -14.42
C GLY A 25 13.11 8.36 -14.56
N LYS A 26 12.50 7.95 -13.44
CA LYS A 26 11.16 7.35 -13.44
C LYS A 26 10.06 8.22 -14.06
N VAL A 27 10.18 9.55 -14.03
CA VAL A 27 9.23 10.47 -14.65
C VAL A 27 9.27 10.35 -16.17
N GLN A 28 10.48 10.24 -16.75
CA GLN A 28 10.64 10.01 -18.18
C GLN A 28 10.12 8.63 -18.59
N VAL A 29 10.51 7.57 -17.89
CA VAL A 29 10.03 6.20 -18.15
C VAL A 29 8.49 6.13 -18.05
N CYS A 30 7.90 6.85 -17.10
CA CYS A 30 6.45 6.97 -16.98
C CYS A 30 5.85 7.68 -18.19
N ALA A 31 6.44 8.79 -18.67
CA ALA A 31 5.96 9.52 -19.83
C ALA A 31 6.01 8.65 -21.10
N GLU A 32 7.10 7.94 -21.32
CA GLU A 32 7.28 7.02 -22.43
C GLU A 32 6.24 5.89 -22.41
N LYS A 33 5.98 5.30 -21.22
CA LYS A 33 4.97 4.25 -21.08
C LYS A 33 3.55 4.75 -21.27
N ILE A 34 3.22 5.94 -20.79
CA ILE A 34 1.93 6.58 -21.04
C ILE A 34 1.73 6.82 -22.54
N HIS A 35 2.75 7.31 -23.23
CA HIS A 35 2.70 7.56 -24.67
C HIS A 35 2.53 6.26 -25.47
N GLU A 36 3.26 5.19 -25.13
CA GLU A 36 3.10 3.86 -25.72
C GLU A 36 1.63 3.39 -25.64
N ILE A 37 1.05 3.39 -24.43
CA ILE A 37 -0.36 3.00 -24.20
C ILE A 37 -1.32 3.94 -24.95
N TRP A 38 -1.02 5.24 -24.99
CA TRP A 38 -1.82 6.21 -25.70
C TRP A 38 -1.88 5.91 -27.20
N GLN A 39 -0.77 5.47 -27.80
CA GLN A 39 -0.71 5.06 -29.20
C GLN A 39 -1.40 3.71 -29.43
N GLU A 40 -1.06 2.69 -28.65
CA GLU A 40 -1.59 1.33 -28.79
C GLU A 40 -3.12 1.27 -28.70
N HIS A 41 -3.69 2.05 -27.80
CA HIS A 41 -5.13 2.09 -27.51
C HIS A 41 -5.81 3.38 -28.02
N ALA A 42 -5.35 3.89 -29.15
CA ALA A 42 -5.92 5.11 -29.76
C ALA A 42 -7.36 4.91 -30.23
N ALA A 43 -7.68 3.73 -30.75
CA ALA A 43 -9.02 3.39 -31.29
C ALA A 43 -10.07 3.35 -30.14
N GLU A 44 -9.72 2.78 -29.00
CA GLU A 44 -10.58 2.67 -27.82
C GLU A 44 -10.61 3.96 -26.99
N LYS A 45 -9.73 4.93 -27.29
CA LYS A 45 -9.52 6.13 -26.50
C LYS A 45 -9.27 5.80 -25.02
N ALA A 46 -8.39 4.83 -24.78
CA ALA A 46 -8.06 4.38 -23.45
C ALA A 46 -7.56 5.54 -22.57
N THR A 47 -8.00 5.56 -21.33
CA THR A 47 -7.63 6.58 -20.35
C THR A 47 -6.64 6.05 -19.33
N GLN A 48 -5.81 6.93 -18.79
CA GLN A 48 -4.76 6.61 -17.84
C GLN A 48 -4.78 7.57 -16.65
N LEU A 49 -4.61 7.06 -15.43
CA LEU A 49 -4.49 7.88 -14.23
C LEU A 49 -3.05 7.89 -13.73
N VAL A 50 -2.54 9.05 -13.38
CA VAL A 50 -1.20 9.21 -12.81
C VAL A 50 -1.29 9.76 -11.40
N PHE A 51 -0.73 9.03 -10.44
CA PHE A 51 -0.68 9.42 -9.04
C PHE A 51 0.70 9.94 -8.66
N CYS A 52 0.75 11.16 -8.15
CA CYS A 52 1.93 11.79 -7.57
C CYS A 52 1.50 12.69 -6.41
N ASP A 53 1.78 12.26 -5.17
CA ASP A 53 1.42 12.98 -3.94
C ASP A 53 2.53 13.95 -3.49
N SER A 54 3.79 13.59 -3.76
CA SER A 54 4.96 14.28 -3.20
C SER A 54 5.29 15.59 -3.90
N SER A 55 4.78 15.83 -5.12
CA SER A 55 5.06 17.03 -5.91
C SER A 55 3.89 17.36 -6.82
N THR A 56 3.08 18.33 -6.36
CA THR A 56 1.83 18.73 -7.01
C THR A 56 1.90 20.15 -7.57
N THR A 57 0.99 20.50 -8.47
CA THR A 57 0.85 21.84 -9.07
C THR A 57 0.51 22.93 -8.06
N ALA A 58 0.08 22.59 -6.85
CA ALA A 58 -0.34 23.54 -5.83
C ALA A 58 0.80 24.45 -5.31
N SER A 59 2.06 24.06 -5.51
CA SER A 59 3.22 24.80 -4.99
C SER A 59 3.55 26.09 -5.75
N GLY A 60 3.03 26.27 -6.97
CA GLY A 60 3.40 27.39 -7.86
C GLY A 60 4.87 27.36 -8.33
N LYS A 61 5.65 26.35 -7.92
CA LYS A 61 7.04 26.12 -8.29
C LYS A 61 7.12 24.98 -9.30
N TRP A 62 8.32 24.75 -9.86
CA TRP A 62 8.57 23.54 -10.63
C TRP A 62 8.14 22.30 -9.85
N ASN A 63 7.43 21.42 -10.49
CA ASN A 63 6.88 20.21 -9.86
C ASN A 63 6.78 19.06 -10.88
N ILE A 64 6.74 17.84 -10.37
CA ILE A 64 6.74 16.62 -11.17
C ILE A 64 5.49 16.50 -12.05
N GLN A 65 4.33 16.89 -11.54
CA GLN A 65 3.09 16.79 -12.32
C GLN A 65 3.16 17.66 -13.59
N SER A 66 3.68 18.91 -13.45
CA SER A 66 3.86 19.81 -14.60
C SER A 66 4.98 19.37 -15.52
N ASP A 67 6.09 18.82 -14.99
CA ASP A 67 7.18 18.28 -15.81
C ASP A 67 6.72 17.06 -16.62
N LEU A 68 5.94 16.16 -15.98
CA LEU A 68 5.34 15.03 -16.69
C LEU A 68 4.42 15.50 -17.83
N LYS A 69 3.52 16.47 -17.57
CA LYS A 69 2.64 17.03 -18.61
C LYS A 69 3.47 17.58 -19.78
N ARG A 70 4.52 18.34 -19.49
CA ARG A 70 5.43 18.88 -20.52
C ARG A 70 6.04 17.77 -21.36
N ARG A 71 6.60 16.72 -20.73
CA ARG A 71 7.20 15.58 -21.44
C ARG A 71 6.17 14.83 -22.29
N LEU A 72 4.94 14.69 -21.85
CA LEU A 72 3.87 14.06 -22.63
C LEU A 72 3.50 14.88 -23.88
N ILE A 73 3.48 16.22 -23.77
CA ILE A 73 3.27 17.11 -24.89
C ILE A 73 4.46 17.03 -25.87
N ASP A 74 5.69 17.01 -25.36
CA ASP A 74 6.92 16.87 -26.16
C ASP A 74 6.95 15.53 -26.92
N LEU A 75 6.32 14.47 -26.40
CA LEU A 75 6.13 13.18 -27.06
C LEU A 75 4.99 13.17 -28.09
N GLY A 76 4.19 14.24 -28.18
CA GLY A 76 3.13 14.42 -29.18
C GLY A 76 1.70 14.15 -28.69
N ILE A 77 1.47 13.97 -27.40
CA ILE A 77 0.09 13.89 -26.87
C ILE A 77 -0.50 15.30 -26.84
N PRO A 78 -1.70 15.53 -27.41
CA PRO A 78 -2.36 16.84 -27.41
C PRO A 78 -2.57 17.36 -25.98
N GLU A 79 -2.36 18.65 -25.77
CA GLU A 79 -2.44 19.27 -24.45
C GLU A 79 -3.83 19.17 -23.83
N ASP A 80 -4.87 19.22 -24.63
CA ASP A 80 -6.28 19.11 -24.22
C ASP A 80 -6.67 17.68 -23.78
N GLU A 81 -5.90 16.67 -24.16
CA GLU A 81 -6.05 15.29 -23.66
C GLU A 81 -5.37 15.06 -22.29
N ILE A 82 -4.58 16.05 -21.77
CA ILE A 82 -3.83 15.93 -20.50
C ILE A 82 -4.35 16.96 -19.51
N MET A 83 -4.96 16.51 -18.41
CA MET A 83 -5.55 17.40 -17.41
C MET A 83 -5.05 17.08 -16.00
N PHE A 84 -5.10 18.09 -15.12
CA PHE A 84 -4.85 17.92 -13.69
C PHE A 84 -6.16 17.81 -12.92
N ALA A 85 -6.29 16.78 -12.07
CA ALA A 85 -7.48 16.60 -11.24
C ALA A 85 -7.67 17.72 -10.19
N ALA A 86 -6.57 18.41 -9.82
CA ALA A 86 -6.60 19.54 -8.88
C ALA A 86 -6.98 20.89 -9.52
N GLN A 87 -7.04 20.95 -10.85
CA GLN A 87 -7.32 22.19 -11.57
C GLN A 87 -8.73 22.70 -11.31
N GLU A 88 -9.68 21.77 -11.14
CA GLU A 88 -11.08 22.10 -10.90
C GLU A 88 -11.44 21.89 -9.42
N LYS A 89 -11.65 23.00 -8.73
CA LYS A 89 -12.10 23.02 -7.32
C LYS A 89 -13.62 22.97 -7.18
N ASP A 90 -14.33 23.49 -8.19
CA ASP A 90 -15.78 23.47 -8.25
C ASP A 90 -16.29 22.04 -8.49
N PRO A 91 -17.19 21.49 -7.66
CA PRO A 91 -17.74 20.15 -7.82
C PRO A 91 -18.39 19.91 -9.19
N GLN A 92 -19.10 20.91 -9.76
CA GLN A 92 -19.74 20.79 -11.07
C GLN A 92 -18.72 20.69 -12.20
N LYS A 93 -17.70 21.55 -12.19
CA LYS A 93 -16.62 21.53 -13.18
C LYS A 93 -15.78 20.27 -13.06
N LYS A 94 -15.55 19.79 -11.84
CA LYS A 94 -14.87 18.51 -11.59
C LYS A 94 -15.66 17.35 -12.16
N GLN A 95 -16.99 17.34 -12.00
CA GLN A 95 -17.85 16.33 -12.61
C GLN A 95 -17.78 16.37 -14.15
N ALA A 96 -17.80 17.57 -14.76
CA ALA A 96 -17.64 17.73 -16.19
C ALA A 96 -16.26 17.23 -16.70
N LEU A 97 -15.19 17.46 -15.94
CA LEU A 97 -13.87 16.90 -16.25
C LEU A 97 -13.91 15.37 -16.24
N PHE A 98 -14.53 14.76 -15.22
CA PHE A 98 -14.64 13.30 -15.15
C PHE A 98 -15.49 12.72 -16.29
N GLU A 99 -16.48 13.44 -16.78
CA GLU A 99 -17.24 13.06 -17.98
C GLU A 99 -16.38 13.05 -19.24
N LYS A 100 -15.51 14.06 -19.41
CA LYS A 100 -14.54 14.07 -20.51
C LYS A 100 -13.60 12.87 -20.44
N VAL A 101 -13.14 12.52 -19.25
CA VAL A 101 -12.31 11.30 -19.06
C VAL A 101 -13.08 10.04 -19.45
N ARG A 102 -14.33 9.87 -18.98
CA ARG A 102 -15.17 8.71 -19.35
C ARG A 102 -15.40 8.59 -20.86
N LYS A 103 -15.53 9.72 -21.56
CA LYS A 103 -15.70 9.76 -23.01
C LYS A 103 -14.39 9.55 -23.79
N GLY A 104 -13.22 9.59 -23.09
CA GLY A 104 -11.92 9.52 -23.72
C GLY A 104 -11.52 10.81 -24.46
N GLU A 105 -12.13 11.95 -24.10
CA GLU A 105 -11.71 13.29 -24.56
C GLU A 105 -10.47 13.74 -23.79
N VAL A 106 -10.36 13.39 -22.51
CA VAL A 106 -9.16 13.52 -21.68
C VAL A 106 -8.63 12.10 -21.45
N ARG A 107 -7.46 11.81 -22.02
CA ARG A 107 -6.88 10.48 -21.97
C ARG A 107 -5.85 10.30 -20.85
N VAL A 108 -5.26 11.38 -20.36
CA VAL A 108 -4.32 11.34 -19.23
C VAL A 108 -4.78 12.29 -18.14
N LEU A 109 -5.12 11.74 -16.96
CA LEU A 109 -5.52 12.52 -15.80
C LEU A 109 -4.47 12.39 -14.69
N ILE A 110 -3.81 13.51 -14.37
CA ILE A 110 -2.71 13.58 -13.40
C ILE A 110 -3.24 14.16 -12.08
N GLY A 111 -2.93 13.53 -10.95
CA GLY A 111 -3.35 14.04 -9.65
C GLY A 111 -2.67 13.38 -8.45
N SER A 112 -3.15 13.71 -7.27
CA SER A 112 -2.76 13.08 -6.02
C SER A 112 -3.80 12.07 -5.55
N THR A 113 -3.45 11.22 -4.58
CA THR A 113 -4.41 10.31 -3.93
C THR A 113 -5.61 11.08 -3.38
N GLY A 114 -5.38 12.29 -2.81
CA GLY A 114 -6.46 13.14 -2.30
C GLY A 114 -7.39 13.68 -3.39
N THR A 115 -6.88 14.03 -4.57
CA THR A 115 -7.68 14.59 -5.66
C THR A 115 -8.37 13.54 -6.52
N LEU A 116 -7.76 12.38 -6.70
CA LEU A 116 -8.27 11.25 -7.47
C LEU A 116 -8.88 10.15 -6.57
N GLY A 117 -8.63 10.20 -5.25
CA GLY A 117 -8.96 9.13 -4.33
C GLY A 117 -10.43 9.03 -3.93
N THR A 118 -11.18 10.12 -3.86
CA THR A 118 -12.58 10.13 -3.40
C THR A 118 -13.54 10.65 -4.48
N GLY A 119 -14.65 9.95 -4.68
CA GLY A 119 -15.73 10.40 -5.59
C GLY A 119 -15.38 10.40 -7.09
N THR A 120 -14.20 9.94 -7.48
CA THR A 120 -13.76 9.90 -8.87
C THR A 120 -14.34 8.67 -9.56
N ASN A 121 -15.24 8.87 -10.51
CA ASN A 121 -15.88 7.82 -11.30
C ASN A 121 -15.44 7.99 -12.77
N VAL A 122 -14.29 7.39 -13.13
CA VAL A 122 -13.65 7.55 -14.45
C VAL A 122 -13.19 6.21 -15.05
N GLN A 123 -13.77 5.10 -14.55
CA GLN A 123 -13.31 3.76 -14.91
C GLN A 123 -13.68 3.31 -16.32
N ASP A 124 -14.66 3.93 -16.98
CA ASP A 124 -15.27 3.40 -18.21
C ASP A 124 -14.26 3.01 -19.29
N ARG A 125 -13.20 3.80 -19.46
CA ARG A 125 -12.10 3.59 -20.40
C ARG A 125 -10.73 3.48 -19.75
N LEU A 126 -10.70 3.25 -18.44
CA LEU A 126 -9.46 3.23 -17.66
C LEU A 126 -8.66 1.96 -17.95
N PHE A 127 -7.57 2.11 -18.69
CA PHE A 127 -6.66 1.01 -19.04
C PHE A 127 -5.49 0.88 -18.06
N ALA A 128 -4.93 2.00 -17.60
CA ALA A 128 -3.75 1.96 -16.74
C ALA A 128 -3.77 2.99 -15.61
N ILE A 129 -3.15 2.62 -14.49
CA ILE A 129 -2.74 3.53 -13.43
C ILE A 129 -1.22 3.55 -13.33
N HIS A 130 -0.67 4.71 -12.98
CA HIS A 130 0.75 4.96 -12.85
C HIS A 130 1.04 5.57 -11.49
N ASP A 131 1.73 4.81 -10.62
CA ASP A 131 2.16 5.26 -9.30
C ASP A 131 3.60 5.79 -9.37
N LEU A 132 3.77 7.12 -9.49
CA LEU A 132 5.09 7.77 -9.49
C LEU A 132 5.72 7.80 -8.10
N ASP A 133 4.91 7.81 -7.06
CA ASP A 133 5.36 7.75 -5.68
C ASP A 133 4.55 6.76 -4.84
N CYS A 134 5.18 6.24 -3.80
CA CYS A 134 4.54 5.32 -2.87
C CYS A 134 3.78 6.10 -1.79
N PRO A 135 2.50 5.81 -1.54
CA PRO A 135 1.78 6.38 -0.41
C PRO A 135 2.29 5.80 0.92
N TRP A 136 1.98 6.47 2.04
CA TRP A 136 2.39 6.01 3.37
C TRP A 136 1.53 4.87 3.93
N LYS A 137 0.29 4.76 3.46
CA LYS A 137 -0.71 3.82 3.98
C LYS A 137 -1.08 2.78 2.93
N PRO A 138 -1.15 1.49 3.30
CA PRO A 138 -1.63 0.44 2.40
C PRO A 138 -3.01 0.73 1.82
N ALA A 139 -3.92 1.27 2.63
CA ALA A 139 -5.27 1.62 2.21
C ALA A 139 -5.30 2.65 1.06
N GLU A 140 -4.32 3.57 1.01
CA GLU A 140 -4.20 4.54 -0.09
C GLU A 140 -3.80 3.85 -1.40
N LEU A 141 -2.91 2.84 -1.32
CA LEU A 141 -2.52 2.05 -2.49
C LEU A 141 -3.70 1.17 -2.98
N GLU A 142 -4.40 0.51 -2.06
CA GLU A 142 -5.63 -0.24 -2.38
C GLU A 142 -6.70 0.67 -2.98
N GLN A 143 -6.84 1.89 -2.48
CA GLN A 143 -7.77 2.88 -3.00
C GLN A 143 -7.42 3.29 -4.43
N ARG A 144 -6.13 3.48 -4.77
CA ARG A 144 -5.68 3.75 -6.14
C ARG A 144 -6.01 2.57 -7.04
N GLN A 145 -5.66 1.35 -6.65
CA GLN A 145 -5.96 0.11 -7.39
C GLN A 145 -7.45 -0.15 -7.55
N GLY A 146 -8.25 0.16 -6.52
CA GLY A 146 -9.70 0.03 -6.55
C GLY A 146 -10.36 0.88 -7.62
N ARG A 147 -9.68 1.87 -8.22
CA ARG A 147 -10.20 2.65 -9.35
C ARG A 147 -10.25 1.82 -10.62
N VAL A 148 -9.28 0.97 -10.81
CA VAL A 148 -9.17 0.11 -12.00
C VAL A 148 -10.14 -1.06 -11.94
N ARG A 149 -10.39 -1.60 -10.75
CA ARG A 149 -11.19 -2.82 -10.54
C ARG A 149 -12.70 -2.59 -10.43
N ARG A 150 -13.18 -1.41 -10.81
CA ARG A 150 -14.62 -1.10 -10.74
C ARG A 150 -15.38 -1.69 -11.91
N GLN A 151 -16.63 -2.07 -11.65
CA GLN A 151 -17.57 -2.49 -12.70
C GLN A 151 -17.81 -1.35 -13.69
N GLY A 152 -18.06 -1.72 -14.95
CA GLY A 152 -18.33 -0.76 -16.03
C GLY A 152 -17.09 -0.32 -16.80
N ASN A 153 -15.92 -0.89 -16.54
CA ASN A 153 -14.74 -0.70 -17.37
C ASN A 153 -14.89 -1.51 -18.69
N MET A 154 -14.60 -0.88 -19.82
CA MET A 154 -14.63 -1.56 -21.12
C MET A 154 -13.50 -2.57 -21.29
N PHE A 155 -12.44 -2.47 -20.52
CA PHE A 155 -11.30 -3.38 -20.54
C PHE A 155 -11.44 -4.46 -19.48
N ASP A 156 -11.32 -5.73 -19.87
CA ASP A 156 -11.33 -6.88 -18.96
C ASP A 156 -10.11 -6.89 -18.01
N LYS A 157 -8.99 -6.33 -18.49
CA LYS A 157 -7.74 -6.22 -17.72
C LYS A 157 -7.23 -4.80 -17.81
N ALA A 158 -6.96 -4.22 -16.64
CA ALA A 158 -6.28 -2.95 -16.54
C ALA A 158 -4.91 -3.13 -15.89
N GLN A 159 -3.98 -2.24 -16.21
CA GLN A 159 -2.58 -2.32 -15.81
C GLN A 159 -2.29 -1.42 -14.60
N ASP A 160 -1.40 -1.88 -13.72
CA ASP A 160 -0.92 -1.14 -12.56
C ASP A 160 0.61 -1.00 -12.66
N TYR A 161 1.10 0.20 -12.99
CA TYR A 161 2.52 0.50 -13.14
C TYR A 161 3.04 1.26 -11.92
N ARG A 162 4.06 0.70 -11.29
CA ARG A 162 4.75 1.32 -10.16
C ARG A 162 6.17 1.64 -10.54
N TYR A 163 6.55 2.90 -10.40
CA TYR A 163 7.87 3.37 -10.77
C TYR A 163 8.77 3.47 -9.54
N VAL A 164 9.86 2.71 -9.54
CA VAL A 164 10.78 2.61 -8.42
C VAL A 164 12.19 2.92 -8.88
N THR A 165 12.84 3.90 -8.27
CA THR A 165 14.25 4.17 -8.51
C THR A 165 15.09 3.24 -7.63
N VAL A 166 15.88 2.37 -8.27
CA VAL A 166 16.72 1.39 -7.58
C VAL A 166 17.77 2.09 -6.71
N GLY A 167 18.04 1.55 -5.53
CA GLY A 167 19.01 2.13 -4.59
C GLY A 167 18.55 3.40 -3.88
N THR A 168 17.25 3.73 -3.95
CA THR A 168 16.69 4.90 -3.31
C THR A 168 15.65 4.55 -2.24
N PHE A 169 15.11 5.58 -1.60
CA PHE A 169 14.07 5.46 -0.58
C PHE A 169 12.75 4.85 -1.11
N ASP A 170 12.50 4.86 -2.41
CA ASP A 170 11.31 4.25 -3.03
C ASP A 170 11.19 2.76 -2.72
N SER A 171 12.28 2.01 -2.94
CA SER A 171 12.30 0.56 -2.70
C SER A 171 11.91 0.22 -1.25
N TYR A 172 12.42 1.00 -0.31
CA TYR A 172 12.07 0.86 1.09
C TYR A 172 10.60 1.17 1.36
N MET A 173 10.07 2.26 0.79
CA MET A 173 8.67 2.66 0.99
C MET A 173 7.70 1.59 0.48
N PHE A 174 7.88 1.09 -0.74
CA PHE A 174 7.03 0.04 -1.29
C PHE A 174 7.09 -1.26 -0.46
N GLN A 175 8.27 -1.68 -0.04
CA GLN A 175 8.43 -2.85 0.84
C GLN A 175 7.76 -2.65 2.21
N THR A 176 7.83 -1.44 2.77
CA THR A 176 7.19 -1.13 4.06
C THR A 176 5.68 -1.15 3.94
N VAL A 177 5.12 -0.52 2.91
CA VAL A 177 3.67 -0.52 2.66
C VAL A 177 3.17 -1.94 2.40
N GLU A 178 3.91 -2.75 1.65
CA GLU A 178 3.54 -4.15 1.39
C GLU A 178 3.58 -5.00 2.67
N ARG A 179 4.56 -4.80 3.56
CA ARG A 179 4.60 -5.45 4.87
C ARG A 179 3.41 -5.06 5.75
N LYS A 180 3.08 -3.78 5.79
CA LYS A 180 1.90 -3.28 6.51
C LYS A 180 0.61 -3.91 5.95
N ALA A 181 0.45 -3.99 4.63
CA ALA A 181 -0.70 -4.61 3.99
C ALA A 181 -0.83 -6.10 4.36
N ARG A 182 0.26 -6.86 4.30
CA ARG A 182 0.28 -8.27 4.71
C ARG A 182 -0.09 -8.45 6.18
N PHE A 183 0.46 -7.63 7.06
CA PHE A 183 0.15 -7.66 8.49
C PHE A 183 -1.33 -7.38 8.78
N ILE A 184 -1.89 -6.33 8.17
CA ILE A 184 -3.31 -6.00 8.29
C ILE A 184 -4.18 -7.16 7.78
N SER A 185 -3.83 -7.74 6.62
CA SER A 185 -4.54 -8.89 6.06
C SER A 185 -4.50 -10.11 6.99
N GLN A 186 -3.37 -10.39 7.63
CA GLN A 186 -3.25 -11.48 8.60
C GLN A 186 -4.13 -11.27 9.83
N ILE A 187 -4.20 -10.04 10.37
CA ILE A 187 -5.08 -9.73 11.50
C ILE A 187 -6.55 -9.87 11.11
N MET A 188 -6.91 -9.36 9.93
CA MET A 188 -8.31 -9.37 9.47
C MET A 188 -8.80 -10.77 9.07
N SER A 189 -7.90 -11.65 8.62
CA SER A 189 -8.23 -13.02 8.20
C SER A 189 -8.10 -14.07 9.30
N SER A 190 -7.34 -13.79 10.36
CA SER A 190 -7.22 -14.70 11.50
C SER A 190 -8.41 -14.53 12.45
N GLY A 191 -9.22 -15.58 12.61
CA GLY A 191 -10.37 -15.62 13.53
C GLY A 191 -10.03 -15.50 15.02
N SER A 192 -8.78 -15.20 15.36
CA SER A 192 -8.31 -14.93 16.72
C SER A 192 -7.19 -13.88 16.66
N PRO A 193 -7.52 -12.59 16.83
CA PRO A 193 -6.49 -11.56 16.88
C PRO A 193 -5.59 -11.80 18.10
N SER A 194 -4.28 -11.91 17.88
CA SER A 194 -3.32 -11.86 18.97
C SER A 194 -3.45 -10.50 19.66
N ARG A 195 -3.59 -10.49 20.98
CA ARG A 195 -3.79 -9.26 21.79
C ARG A 195 -2.63 -8.27 21.76
N GLU A 196 -1.52 -8.62 21.14
CA GLU A 196 -0.33 -7.78 21.01
C GLU A 196 0.12 -7.77 19.54
N ALA A 197 -0.30 -6.76 18.82
CA ALA A 197 0.27 -6.38 17.54
C ALA A 197 1.37 -5.34 17.82
N SER A 198 2.64 -5.70 17.65
CA SER A 198 3.71 -4.71 17.68
C SER A 198 3.51 -3.74 16.53
N ASP A 199 3.45 -2.46 16.85
CA ASP A 199 3.27 -1.37 15.89
C ASP A 199 4.40 -1.42 14.86
N VAL A 200 4.04 -1.72 13.60
CA VAL A 200 4.99 -1.78 12.48
C VAL A 200 5.54 -0.37 12.16
N ASP A 201 4.87 0.67 12.66
CA ASP A 201 5.34 2.06 12.55
C ASP A 201 6.51 2.39 13.50
N ALA A 202 6.73 1.57 14.53
CA ALA A 202 7.81 1.79 15.50
C ALA A 202 9.22 1.42 14.98
N THR A 203 9.34 0.86 13.77
CA THR A 203 10.64 0.63 13.17
C THR A 203 11.13 1.93 12.53
N VAL A 204 11.56 2.88 13.38
CA VAL A 204 12.30 4.05 12.92
C VAL A 204 13.55 3.54 12.22
N LEU A 205 13.68 3.85 10.92
CA LEU A 205 14.90 3.62 10.18
C LEU A 205 16.05 4.30 10.93
N SER A 206 17.04 3.51 11.29
CA SER A 206 18.27 4.09 11.79
C SER A 206 18.95 4.89 10.66
N LEU A 207 19.74 5.90 11.03
CA LEU A 207 20.54 6.66 10.06
C LEU A 207 21.47 5.73 9.25
N ALA A 208 21.89 4.61 9.85
CA ALA A 208 22.68 3.57 9.19
C ALA A 208 21.88 2.84 8.11
N ASP A 209 20.61 2.52 8.36
CA ASP A 209 19.72 1.86 7.39
C ASP A 209 19.43 2.78 6.20
N MET A 210 19.20 4.07 6.45
CA MET A 210 19.03 5.07 5.38
C MET A 210 20.28 5.22 4.51
N LYS A 211 21.45 5.25 5.14
CA LYS A 211 22.72 5.35 4.43
C LYS A 211 23.02 4.12 3.60
N ALA A 212 22.63 2.97 4.08
CA ALA A 212 22.76 1.68 3.46
C ALA A 212 21.86 1.51 2.22
N ILE A 213 20.61 1.96 2.30
CA ILE A 213 19.68 2.00 1.16
C ILE A 213 20.21 2.96 0.09
N ALA A 214 20.78 4.10 0.49
CA ALA A 214 21.34 5.09 -0.42
C ALA A 214 22.62 4.60 -1.14
N THR A 215 23.39 3.69 -0.53
CA THR A 215 24.61 3.11 -1.14
C THR A 215 24.33 1.94 -2.08
N GLY A 216 23.10 1.40 -2.10
CA GLY A 216 22.71 0.30 -3.01
C GLY A 216 23.38 -1.04 -2.71
N ASP A 217 23.90 -1.25 -1.50
CA ASP A 217 24.60 -2.49 -1.12
C ASP A 217 23.57 -3.63 -0.92
N PRO A 218 23.61 -4.70 -1.75
CA PRO A 218 22.67 -5.80 -1.67
C PRO A 218 22.75 -6.58 -0.35
N ASN A 219 23.88 -6.54 0.35
CA ASN A 219 24.04 -7.24 1.63
C ASN A 219 23.22 -6.59 2.73
N ILE A 220 22.95 -5.30 2.62
CA ILE A 220 22.16 -4.57 3.61
C ILE A 220 20.67 -4.87 3.44
N ALA A 221 20.18 -4.96 2.20
CA ALA A 221 18.81 -5.43 1.94
C ALA A 221 18.59 -6.84 2.50
N LYS A 222 19.56 -7.74 2.31
CA LYS A 222 19.53 -9.10 2.84
C LYS A 222 19.59 -9.14 4.37
N ARG A 223 20.42 -8.31 4.98
CA ARG A 223 20.49 -8.15 6.44
C ARG A 223 19.13 -7.70 7.01
N MET A 224 18.52 -6.67 6.43
CA MET A 224 17.20 -6.18 6.86
C MET A 224 16.12 -7.25 6.73
N GLU A 225 16.15 -8.04 5.66
CA GLU A 225 15.22 -9.16 5.49
C GLU A 225 15.40 -10.21 6.59
N LEU A 226 16.64 -10.59 6.91
CA LEU A 226 16.95 -11.53 7.98
C LEU A 226 16.58 -10.99 9.38
N GLU A 227 16.82 -9.72 9.66
CA GLU A 227 16.40 -9.07 10.92
C GLU A 227 14.88 -9.04 11.07
N ASN A 228 14.15 -8.83 9.97
CA ASN A 228 12.69 -8.91 9.96
C ASN A 228 12.18 -10.35 10.22
N GLN A 229 12.80 -11.35 9.57
CA GLN A 229 12.47 -12.75 9.81
C GLN A 229 12.75 -13.15 11.26
N LEU A 230 13.87 -12.71 11.81
CA LEU A 230 14.22 -12.93 13.21
C LEU A 230 13.19 -12.29 14.17
N THR A 231 12.74 -11.11 13.87
CA THR A 231 11.72 -10.40 14.66
C THR A 231 10.38 -11.15 14.62
N GLN A 232 9.96 -11.61 13.44
CA GLN A 232 8.76 -12.44 13.28
C GLN A 232 8.88 -13.76 14.08
N MET A 233 10.02 -14.44 13.99
CA MET A 233 10.24 -15.68 14.76
C MET A 233 10.20 -15.43 16.27
N LYS A 234 10.76 -14.31 16.75
CA LYS A 234 10.69 -13.93 18.18
C LYS A 234 9.26 -13.67 18.62
N LEU A 235 8.44 -13.02 17.78
CA LEU A 235 7.01 -12.80 18.07
C LEU A 235 6.23 -14.11 18.12
N LEU A 236 6.43 -14.99 17.13
CA LEU A 236 5.81 -16.31 17.10
C LEU A 236 6.19 -17.16 18.33
N LYS A 237 7.48 -17.13 18.72
CA LYS A 237 7.96 -17.81 19.95
C LYS A 237 7.27 -17.27 21.21
N ARG A 238 7.12 -15.94 21.32
CA ARG A 238 6.40 -15.32 22.45
C ARG A 238 4.92 -15.68 22.44
N ALA A 239 4.25 -15.61 21.30
CA ALA A 239 2.85 -16.00 21.17
C ALA A 239 2.63 -17.46 21.56
N HIS A 240 3.48 -18.37 21.10
CA HIS A 240 3.42 -19.79 21.48
C HIS A 240 3.65 -20.00 22.98
N ALA A 241 4.63 -19.32 23.58
CA ALA A 241 4.86 -19.39 25.01
C ALA A 241 3.67 -18.89 25.84
N ASN A 242 3.02 -17.80 25.41
CA ASN A 242 1.82 -17.27 26.04
C ASN A 242 0.63 -18.23 25.89
N GLN A 243 0.47 -18.83 24.73
CA GLN A 243 -0.56 -19.84 24.50
C GLN A 243 -0.36 -21.06 25.40
N GLN A 244 0.88 -21.57 25.52
CA GLN A 244 1.18 -22.66 26.44
C GLN A 244 0.88 -22.30 27.90
N ARG A 245 1.22 -21.08 28.35
CA ARG A 245 0.89 -20.61 29.71
C ARG A 245 -0.62 -20.55 29.91
N SER A 246 -1.36 -20.05 28.95
CA SER A 246 -2.83 -19.99 29.00
C SER A 246 -3.46 -21.38 29.09
N ILE A 247 -2.94 -22.35 28.31
CA ILE A 247 -3.41 -23.74 28.35
C ILE A 247 -3.11 -24.37 29.72
N ARG A 248 -1.88 -24.21 30.25
CA ARG A 248 -1.52 -24.70 31.58
C ARG A 248 -2.42 -24.09 32.66
N PHE A 249 -2.61 -22.78 32.62
CA PHE A 249 -3.50 -22.10 33.58
C PHE A 249 -4.93 -22.64 33.53
N ARG A 250 -5.46 -22.93 32.34
CA ARG A 250 -6.80 -23.56 32.21
C ARG A 250 -6.83 -24.99 32.75
N ILE A 251 -5.80 -25.75 32.53
CA ILE A 251 -5.67 -27.12 33.07
C ILE A 251 -5.65 -27.03 34.63
N ASP A 252 -4.73 -26.26 35.16
CA ASP A 252 -4.49 -26.21 36.62
C ASP A 252 -5.65 -25.58 37.38
N MET A 253 -6.26 -24.51 36.88
CA MET A 253 -7.26 -23.72 37.60
C MET A 253 -8.70 -24.09 37.28
N GLN A 254 -8.98 -24.73 36.16
CA GLN A 254 -10.36 -25.05 35.74
C GLN A 254 -10.60 -26.54 35.60
N LEU A 255 -9.75 -27.25 34.89
CA LEU A 255 -9.99 -28.64 34.57
C LEU A 255 -9.59 -29.56 35.69
N GLN A 256 -8.43 -29.40 36.29
CA GLN A 256 -7.97 -30.27 37.39
C GLN A 256 -8.91 -30.25 38.60
N PRO A 257 -9.35 -29.08 39.12
CA PRO A 257 -10.31 -29.04 40.23
C PRO A 257 -11.65 -29.68 39.86
N THR A 258 -12.06 -29.60 38.59
CA THR A 258 -13.31 -30.24 38.14
C THR A 258 -13.15 -31.77 38.11
N VAL A 259 -12.04 -32.29 37.67
CA VAL A 259 -11.72 -33.71 37.67
C VAL A 259 -11.67 -34.24 39.07
N ASP A 260 -10.91 -33.57 39.98
CA ASP A 260 -10.78 -33.97 41.36
C ASP A 260 -12.13 -34.01 42.07
N ASN A 261 -13.02 -33.03 41.80
CA ASN A 261 -14.37 -33.03 42.36
C ASN A 261 -15.26 -34.18 41.83
N LEU A 262 -15.15 -34.49 40.53
CA LEU A 262 -15.87 -35.59 39.95
C LEU A 262 -15.39 -36.95 40.45
N GLU A 263 -14.09 -37.13 40.64
CA GLU A 263 -13.50 -38.34 41.22
C GLU A 263 -13.96 -38.53 42.69
N ARG A 264 -13.99 -37.45 43.48
CA ARG A 264 -14.51 -37.47 44.86
C ARG A 264 -16.00 -37.89 44.88
N LEU A 265 -16.84 -37.25 44.06
CA LEU A 265 -18.26 -37.59 43.96
C LEU A 265 -18.51 -39.03 43.48
N HIS A 266 -17.69 -39.50 42.55
CA HIS A 266 -17.76 -40.90 42.12
C HIS A 266 -17.38 -41.85 43.23
N GLY A 267 -16.31 -41.59 44.00
CA GLY A 267 -15.94 -42.39 45.16
C GLY A 267 -17.04 -42.43 46.23
N GLU A 268 -17.65 -41.28 46.55
CA GLU A 268 -18.79 -41.20 47.46
C GLU A 268 -20.00 -42.02 47.01
N ALA A 269 -20.32 -41.97 45.71
CA ALA A 269 -21.43 -42.75 45.13
C ALA A 269 -21.16 -44.26 45.16
N VAL A 270 -19.94 -44.70 44.89
CA VAL A 270 -19.54 -46.11 44.98
C VAL A 270 -19.61 -46.60 46.45
N ASP A 271 -19.22 -45.79 47.40
CA ASP A 271 -19.28 -46.15 48.85
C ASP A 271 -20.70 -46.17 49.39
N ASP A 272 -21.64 -45.43 48.80
CA ASP A 272 -23.04 -45.41 49.19
C ASP A 272 -23.89 -46.50 48.52
N GLU A 273 -23.50 -47.05 47.37
CA GLU A 273 -24.18 -48.11 46.67
C GLU A 273 -24.53 -49.32 47.52
N PRO A 274 -23.60 -49.90 48.35
CA PRO A 274 -23.92 -51.00 49.23
C PRO A 274 -24.95 -50.64 50.32
N LYS A 275 -24.93 -49.38 50.82
CA LYS A 275 -25.86 -48.91 51.83
C LYS A 275 -27.31 -48.76 51.29
N PHE A 276 -27.46 -48.54 50.01
CA PHE A 276 -28.75 -48.44 49.36
C PHE A 276 -29.43 -49.82 49.23
N HIS A 277 -28.64 -50.87 48.93
CA HIS A 277 -29.13 -52.22 48.84
C HIS A 277 -29.49 -52.86 50.19
N ILE A 278 -29.01 -52.35 51.28
CA ILE A 278 -29.32 -52.87 52.65
C ILE A 278 -30.68 -52.26 53.11
N ARG A 279 -31.21 -51.20 52.52
CA ARG A 279 -32.48 -50.57 52.90
C ARG A 279 -33.69 -50.99 52.06
N GLN A 280 -33.56 -51.86 51.11
CA GLN A 280 -34.61 -52.56 50.40
C GLN A 280 -34.83 -53.98 51.02
#